data_ffb7c5fe6ce4d32029d95ecc343b5643
#
_entry.id   ffb7c5fe6ce4d32029d95ecc343b5643
#
_cell.length_a   1.000
_cell.length_b   1.000
_cell.length_c   1.000
_cell.angle_alpha   90.00
_cell.angle_beta   90.00
_cell.angle_gamma   90.00
#
_symmetry.space_group_name_H-M   'P 1'
#
loop_
_entity.id
_entity.type
_entity.pdbx_description
1 polymer ?
#
loop_
_entity_poly.entity_id
_entity_poly.type
_entity_poly.pdbx_seq_one_letter_code
_entity_poly.pdbx_strand_id
1 'polypeptide(L)'
;MVILQAMPDARKLISRLLDDVAPFIVPRPQAIGLPTPVPRLTIWTSTRATRPTPALFEPMFYAVVRGTKVLIMGANRFELLAGACAASSFGLPYTHQLAGATPDLPYIGISLHLDIGMLTRVMLDMPRRDDRWTCAVAAGGLDGSVGEAFVRLVGLLRHPDDIGVLAPLYEAELYYRLLQSPMGDTLRQIGQRNERFQQLKGAADWLAANHSEPVIIPDLAASAGMSVTSFHRHFKAVTGYSPLAFQRHMRLLEARKLLTAGSANVSRVAYQVGYLSPSQFSREYKSMFGNSPVADLHR
;
A
#
# COMPACT_ATOMS: atom_id res chain seq x y z
N MET A 1 9.86 2.75 14.55
CA MET A 1 10.47 1.83 13.57
C MET A 1 10.10 0.41 13.98
N VAL A 2 9.45 -0.34 13.11
CA VAL A 2 9.08 -1.75 13.34
C VAL A 2 9.86 -2.57 12.32
N ILE A 3 10.75 -3.44 12.80
CA ILE A 3 11.51 -4.40 11.98
C ILE A 3 10.83 -5.75 12.14
N LEU A 4 10.40 -6.35 11.04
CA LEU A 4 9.70 -7.63 11.02
C LEU A 4 10.60 -8.67 10.33
N GLN A 5 10.96 -9.69 11.10
CA GLN A 5 11.73 -10.84 10.62
C GLN A 5 10.83 -12.05 10.44
N ALA A 6 11.22 -12.92 9.52
CA ALA A 6 10.59 -14.22 9.35
C ALA A 6 10.75 -15.08 10.61
N MET A 7 9.66 -15.71 11.04
CA MET A 7 9.74 -16.81 12.02
C MET A 7 10.36 -18.06 11.38
N PRO A 8 10.91 -19.01 12.16
CA PRO A 8 11.57 -20.21 11.62
C PRO A 8 10.74 -21.00 10.60
N ASP A 9 9.44 -21.06 10.80
CA ASP A 9 8.51 -21.80 9.90
C ASP A 9 8.28 -21.08 8.54
N ALA A 10 8.56 -19.78 8.45
CA ALA A 10 8.40 -19.02 7.21
C ALA A 10 9.37 -19.46 6.09
N ARG A 11 10.48 -20.11 6.42
CA ARG A 11 11.48 -20.55 5.40
C ARG A 11 10.89 -21.54 4.40
N LYS A 12 10.10 -22.52 4.86
CA LYS A 12 9.43 -23.48 3.97
C LYS A 12 8.40 -22.81 3.08
N LEU A 13 7.63 -21.86 3.64
CA LEU A 13 6.65 -21.08 2.89
C LEU A 13 7.31 -20.21 1.83
N ILE A 14 8.42 -19.54 2.18
CA ILE A 14 9.20 -18.73 1.24
C ILE A 14 9.75 -19.61 0.10
N SER A 15 10.29 -20.80 0.39
CA SER A 15 10.77 -21.72 -0.66
C SER A 15 9.66 -22.07 -1.63
N ARG A 16 8.48 -22.46 -1.14
CA ARG A 16 7.33 -22.79 -1.99
C ARG A 16 6.89 -21.58 -2.84
N LEU A 17 6.80 -20.40 -2.24
CA LEU A 17 6.47 -19.16 -3.00
C LEU A 17 7.50 -18.87 -4.09
N LEU A 18 8.81 -19.04 -3.81
CA LEU A 18 9.86 -18.83 -4.81
C LEU A 18 9.71 -19.80 -5.98
N ASP A 19 9.44 -21.08 -5.67
CA ASP A 19 9.22 -22.10 -6.68
C ASP A 19 7.99 -21.79 -7.55
N ASP A 20 6.89 -21.32 -6.93
CA ASP A 20 5.64 -21.00 -7.62
C ASP A 20 5.75 -19.76 -8.53
N VAL A 21 6.51 -18.75 -8.12
CA VAL A 21 6.67 -17.51 -8.90
C VAL A 21 7.85 -17.54 -9.86
N ALA A 22 8.77 -18.51 -9.76
CA ALA A 22 9.97 -18.58 -10.59
C ALA A 22 9.71 -18.41 -12.10
N PRO A 23 8.66 -19.03 -12.71
CA PRO A 23 8.36 -18.88 -14.12
C PRO A 23 7.97 -17.46 -14.54
N PHE A 24 7.54 -16.63 -13.59
CA PHE A 24 7.07 -15.26 -13.83
C PHE A 24 8.16 -14.20 -13.56
N ILE A 25 9.31 -14.62 -13.00
CA ILE A 25 10.38 -13.66 -12.66
C ILE A 25 11.16 -13.30 -13.92
N VAL A 26 10.99 -12.06 -14.35
CA VAL A 26 11.83 -11.45 -15.40
C VAL A 26 12.82 -10.51 -14.71
N PRO A 27 14.13 -10.83 -14.68
CA PRO A 27 15.13 -9.97 -14.07
C PRO A 27 15.19 -8.60 -14.77
N ARG A 28 14.88 -7.52 -14.06
CA ARG A 28 14.94 -6.15 -14.56
C ARG A 28 15.55 -5.22 -13.52
N PRO A 29 16.36 -4.21 -13.94
CA PRO A 29 16.97 -3.26 -13.03
C PRO A 29 15.98 -2.39 -12.28
N GLN A 30 14.82 -2.13 -12.89
CA GLN A 30 13.76 -1.31 -12.29
C GLN A 30 12.75 -2.21 -11.58
N ALA A 31 12.21 -1.71 -10.49
CA ALA A 31 11.08 -2.37 -9.84
C ALA A 31 9.88 -2.38 -10.78
N ILE A 32 9.39 -3.57 -11.10
CA ILE A 32 8.25 -3.78 -11.99
C ILE A 32 7.23 -4.71 -11.32
N GLY A 33 5.95 -4.38 -11.47
CA GLY A 33 4.84 -5.26 -11.13
C GLY A 33 4.41 -6.06 -12.36
N LEU A 34 4.40 -7.37 -12.22
CA LEU A 34 3.98 -8.33 -13.24
C LEU A 34 2.62 -8.89 -12.83
N PRO A 35 1.53 -8.52 -13.53
CA PRO A 35 0.23 -9.12 -13.28
C PRO A 35 0.28 -10.62 -13.56
N THR A 36 -0.50 -11.38 -12.81
CA THR A 36 -0.56 -12.84 -12.95
C THR A 36 -1.93 -13.29 -13.43
N PRO A 37 -2.09 -14.57 -13.88
CA PRO A 37 -3.40 -15.14 -14.16
C PRO A 37 -4.35 -15.20 -12.96
N VAL A 38 -3.81 -15.27 -11.72
CA VAL A 38 -4.64 -15.18 -10.51
C VAL A 38 -5.13 -13.74 -10.36
N PRO A 39 -6.44 -13.48 -10.31
CA PRO A 39 -6.99 -12.14 -10.24
C PRO A 39 -6.41 -11.32 -9.08
N ARG A 40 -6.12 -10.04 -9.32
CA ARG A 40 -5.61 -9.08 -8.31
C ARG A 40 -4.24 -9.42 -7.71
N LEU A 41 -3.60 -10.53 -8.12
CA LEU A 41 -2.27 -10.93 -7.67
C LEU A 41 -1.19 -10.39 -8.61
N THR A 42 -0.20 -9.69 -8.05
CA THR A 42 0.92 -9.10 -8.79
C THR A 42 2.25 -9.51 -8.17
N ILE A 43 3.19 -9.94 -8.99
CA ILE A 43 4.57 -10.24 -8.60
C ILE A 43 5.43 -9.01 -8.86
N TRP A 44 6.18 -8.58 -7.86
CA TRP A 44 7.09 -7.45 -7.93
C TRP A 44 8.52 -7.95 -7.93
N THR A 45 9.32 -7.50 -8.89
CA THR A 45 10.73 -7.88 -8.98
C THR A 45 11.62 -6.68 -9.28
N SER A 46 12.87 -6.72 -8.81
CA SER A 46 13.91 -5.75 -9.12
C SER A 46 15.28 -6.39 -8.92
N THR A 47 16.22 -6.18 -9.83
CA THR A 47 17.61 -6.62 -9.66
C THR A 47 18.52 -5.56 -9.04
N ARG A 48 17.98 -4.41 -8.63
CA ARG A 48 18.71 -3.34 -7.96
C ARG A 48 17.92 -2.78 -6.79
N ALA A 49 18.63 -2.32 -5.80
CA ALA A 49 18.07 -1.48 -4.75
C ALA A 49 17.48 -0.20 -5.37
N THR A 50 16.35 0.26 -4.85
CA THR A 50 15.70 1.49 -5.33
C THR A 50 16.02 2.67 -4.42
N ARG A 51 15.94 3.88 -4.96
CA ARG A 51 15.82 5.08 -4.12
C ARG A 51 14.44 5.11 -3.45
N PRO A 52 14.27 5.87 -2.36
CA PRO A 52 12.94 6.12 -1.82
C PRO A 52 12.00 6.60 -2.91
N THR A 53 10.92 5.86 -3.15
CA THR A 53 9.97 6.12 -4.23
C THR A 53 8.59 6.33 -3.63
N PRO A 54 8.02 7.53 -3.72
CA PRO A 54 6.66 7.79 -3.31
C PRO A 54 5.65 7.11 -4.23
N ALA A 55 4.58 6.59 -3.62
CA ALA A 55 3.49 5.90 -4.30
C ALA A 55 2.19 6.05 -3.51
N LEU A 56 1.08 5.59 -4.08
CA LEU A 56 -0.20 5.42 -3.39
C LEU A 56 -0.36 3.96 -2.98
N PHE A 57 -0.63 3.73 -1.69
CA PHE A 57 -0.95 2.40 -1.17
C PHE A 57 -2.46 2.20 -1.33
N GLU A 58 -2.87 1.24 -2.10
CA GLU A 58 -4.27 0.83 -2.21
C GLU A 58 -4.59 -0.27 -1.19
N PRO A 59 -5.87 -0.58 -0.89
CA PRO A 59 -6.21 -1.71 -0.05
C PRO A 59 -5.60 -3.00 -0.61
N MET A 60 -4.58 -3.52 0.07
CA MET A 60 -3.88 -4.72 -0.39
C MET A 60 -3.23 -5.49 0.77
N PHE A 61 -2.98 -6.76 0.52
CA PHE A 61 -2.02 -7.56 1.25
C PHE A 61 -0.71 -7.64 0.45
N TYR A 62 0.41 -7.51 1.12
CA TYR A 62 1.74 -7.54 0.51
C TYR A 62 2.68 -8.44 1.31
N ALA A 63 3.39 -9.34 0.63
CA ALA A 63 4.39 -10.22 1.23
C ALA A 63 5.76 -10.03 0.57
N VAL A 64 6.83 -9.97 1.37
CA VAL A 64 8.21 -9.97 0.89
C VAL A 64 8.71 -11.41 0.88
N VAL A 65 9.05 -11.89 -0.29
CA VAL A 65 9.54 -13.27 -0.49
C VAL A 65 11.06 -13.29 -0.51
N ARG A 66 11.71 -12.26 -1.08
CA ARG A 66 13.17 -12.11 -1.09
C ARG A 66 13.58 -10.63 -1.06
N GLY A 67 14.65 -10.34 -0.33
CA GLY A 67 15.14 -8.96 -0.14
C GLY A 67 14.42 -8.24 0.98
N THR A 68 14.46 -6.92 0.93
CA THR A 68 13.88 -6.03 1.96
C THR A 68 13.06 -4.93 1.31
N LYS A 69 11.89 -4.65 1.86
CA LYS A 69 11.07 -3.48 1.50
C LYS A 69 10.88 -2.58 2.71
N VAL A 70 11.27 -1.33 2.57
CA VAL A 70 11.02 -0.29 3.55
C VAL A 70 9.78 0.48 3.13
N LEU A 71 8.83 0.67 4.06
CA LEU A 71 7.63 1.47 3.89
C LEU A 71 7.68 2.65 4.87
N ILE A 72 7.45 3.85 4.39
CA ILE A 72 7.41 5.07 5.21
C ILE A 72 6.10 5.81 4.94
N MET A 73 5.32 6.04 6.00
CA MET A 73 4.07 6.79 5.97
C MET A 73 4.06 7.81 7.10
N GLY A 74 4.37 9.06 6.77
CA GLY A 74 4.55 10.10 7.78
C GLY A 74 5.61 9.71 8.81
N ALA A 75 5.21 9.55 10.08
CA ALA A 75 6.10 9.13 11.17
C ALA A 75 6.28 7.60 11.27
N ASN A 76 5.45 6.82 10.58
CA ASN A 76 5.48 5.36 10.64
C ASN A 76 6.47 4.79 9.63
N ARG A 77 7.39 3.95 10.11
CA ARG A 77 8.37 3.24 9.28
C ARG A 77 8.31 1.75 9.57
N PHE A 78 8.10 0.96 8.52
CA PHE A 78 8.11 -0.49 8.55
C PHE A 78 9.26 -1.00 7.69
N GLU A 79 10.02 -1.94 8.18
CA GLU A 79 11.05 -2.65 7.44
C GLU A 79 10.64 -4.12 7.34
N LEU A 80 10.23 -4.50 6.13
CA LEU A 80 9.75 -5.83 5.82
C LEU A 80 10.89 -6.64 5.21
N LEU A 81 11.40 -7.59 5.96
CA LEU A 81 12.38 -8.58 5.49
C LEU A 81 11.66 -9.75 4.81
N ALA A 82 12.42 -10.63 4.14
CA ALA A 82 11.86 -11.85 3.57
C ALA A 82 11.08 -12.65 4.63
N GLY A 83 9.84 -13.04 4.32
CA GLY A 83 8.90 -13.66 5.24
C GLY A 83 8.10 -12.68 6.10
N ALA A 84 8.24 -11.38 5.88
CA ALA A 84 7.33 -10.40 6.46
C ALA A 84 6.23 -10.01 5.45
N CYS A 85 5.10 -9.58 5.99
CA CYS A 85 3.96 -9.11 5.20
C CYS A 85 3.35 -7.85 5.82
N ALA A 86 2.55 -7.15 5.04
CA ALA A 86 1.78 -5.99 5.45
C ALA A 86 0.40 -5.98 4.80
N ALA A 87 -0.57 -5.37 5.46
CA ALA A 87 -1.90 -5.13 4.93
C ALA A 87 -2.31 -3.67 5.09
N SER A 88 -3.04 -3.14 4.13
CA SER A 88 -3.59 -1.78 4.18
C SER A 88 -5.09 -1.79 3.99
N SER A 89 -5.79 -0.84 4.64
CA SER A 89 -7.25 -0.75 4.64
C SER A 89 -7.83 0.28 3.68
N PHE A 90 -7.07 1.27 3.24
CA PHE A 90 -7.50 2.27 2.25
C PHE A 90 -6.30 2.98 1.58
N GLY A 91 -6.60 3.85 0.60
CA GLY A 91 -5.60 4.57 -0.18
C GLY A 91 -4.80 5.57 0.65
N LEU A 92 -3.48 5.38 0.72
CA LEU A 92 -2.57 6.24 1.48
C LEU A 92 -1.33 6.60 0.67
N PRO A 93 -0.88 7.86 0.70
CA PRO A 93 0.44 8.18 0.21
C PRO A 93 1.52 7.53 1.10
N TYR A 94 2.50 6.93 0.48
CA TYR A 94 3.63 6.32 1.17
C TYR A 94 4.90 6.44 0.34
N THR A 95 6.04 6.27 0.98
CA THR A 95 7.32 6.11 0.29
C THR A 95 7.80 4.68 0.51
N HIS A 96 8.23 4.01 -0.55
CA HIS A 96 8.85 2.70 -0.46
C HIS A 96 10.27 2.72 -0.99
N GLN A 97 11.08 1.79 -0.48
CA GLN A 97 12.43 1.54 -0.94
C GLN A 97 12.70 0.03 -0.91
N LEU A 98 13.32 -0.48 -1.96
CA LEU A 98 13.81 -1.86 -2.00
C LEU A 98 15.29 -1.85 -1.65
N ALA A 99 15.71 -2.79 -0.79
CA ALA A 99 17.09 -2.97 -0.38
C ALA A 99 17.53 -4.44 -0.55
N GLY A 100 18.84 -4.67 -0.63
CA GLY A 100 19.41 -6.03 -0.73
C GLY A 100 19.18 -6.73 -2.07
N ALA A 101 18.71 -6.02 -3.10
CA ALA A 101 18.52 -6.58 -4.43
C ALA A 101 19.80 -6.50 -5.26
N THR A 102 20.17 -7.60 -5.91
CA THR A 102 21.29 -7.72 -6.86
C THR A 102 20.82 -8.51 -8.09
N PRO A 103 21.58 -8.50 -9.22
CA PRO A 103 21.27 -9.33 -10.38
C PRO A 103 21.13 -10.82 -10.05
N ASP A 104 21.99 -11.35 -9.17
CA ASP A 104 22.00 -12.76 -8.78
C ASP A 104 20.93 -13.08 -7.72
N LEU A 105 20.55 -12.09 -6.91
CA LEU A 105 19.55 -12.20 -5.85
C LEU A 105 18.53 -11.06 -5.99
N PRO A 106 17.61 -11.15 -6.98
CA PRO A 106 16.63 -10.12 -7.19
C PRO A 106 15.64 -10.03 -6.02
N TYR A 107 15.18 -8.80 -5.73
CA TYR A 107 14.04 -8.59 -4.85
C TYR A 107 12.81 -9.26 -5.43
N ILE A 108 12.02 -9.93 -4.58
CA ILE A 108 10.74 -10.54 -4.93
C ILE A 108 9.73 -10.20 -3.85
N GLY A 109 8.63 -9.57 -4.26
CA GLY A 109 7.46 -9.34 -3.44
C GLY A 109 6.21 -9.77 -4.18
N ILE A 110 5.15 -10.07 -3.45
CA ILE A 110 3.85 -10.44 -4.01
C ILE A 110 2.79 -9.60 -3.33
N SER A 111 1.92 -8.96 -4.13
CA SER A 111 0.77 -8.21 -3.63
C SER A 111 -0.53 -8.83 -4.11
N LEU A 112 -1.54 -8.79 -3.26
CA LEU A 112 -2.92 -9.10 -3.58
C LEU A 112 -3.77 -7.86 -3.26
N HIS A 113 -4.35 -7.23 -4.28
CA HIS A 113 -5.36 -6.20 -4.07
C HIS A 113 -6.62 -6.83 -3.47
N LEU A 114 -7.14 -6.23 -2.40
CA LEU A 114 -8.24 -6.81 -1.66
C LEU A 114 -9.58 -6.63 -2.40
N ASP A 115 -10.32 -7.71 -2.54
CA ASP A 115 -11.74 -7.66 -2.89
C ASP A 115 -12.54 -7.24 -1.65
N ILE A 116 -12.93 -5.95 -1.62
CA ILE A 116 -13.63 -5.37 -0.48
C ILE A 116 -14.99 -6.04 -0.25
N GLY A 117 -15.69 -6.44 -1.31
CA GLY A 117 -16.97 -7.14 -1.22
C GLY A 117 -16.82 -8.52 -0.57
N MET A 118 -15.82 -9.30 -1.00
CA MET A 118 -15.51 -10.60 -0.43
C MET A 118 -15.04 -10.48 1.03
N LEU A 119 -14.11 -9.55 1.31
CA LEU A 119 -13.63 -9.31 2.67
C LEU A 119 -14.78 -8.96 3.62
N THR A 120 -15.70 -8.08 3.18
CA THR A 120 -16.88 -7.70 3.96
C THR A 120 -17.80 -8.89 4.21
N ARG A 121 -18.02 -9.77 3.22
CA ARG A 121 -18.80 -11.01 3.40
C ARG A 121 -18.17 -11.93 4.44
N VAL A 122 -16.87 -12.18 4.35
CA VAL A 122 -16.15 -12.98 5.37
C VAL A 122 -16.32 -12.39 6.77
N MET A 123 -16.29 -11.05 6.89
CA MET A 123 -16.48 -10.37 8.19
C MET A 123 -17.90 -10.54 8.75
N LEU A 124 -18.93 -10.64 7.90
CA LEU A 124 -20.33 -10.83 8.36
C LEU A 124 -20.51 -12.17 9.07
N ASP A 125 -19.76 -13.20 8.68
CA ASP A 125 -19.81 -14.54 9.27
C ASP A 125 -18.92 -14.69 10.52
N MET A 126 -18.19 -13.62 10.89
CA MET A 126 -17.28 -13.63 12.04
C MET A 126 -17.91 -12.96 13.27
N PRO A 127 -17.54 -13.38 14.48
CA PRO A 127 -17.93 -12.68 15.71
C PRO A 127 -17.52 -11.20 15.65
N ARG A 128 -18.44 -10.33 16.07
CA ARG A 128 -18.14 -8.89 16.19
C ARG A 128 -17.04 -8.69 17.21
N ARG A 129 -16.12 -7.78 16.92
CA ARG A 129 -15.11 -7.27 17.84
C ARG A 129 -15.30 -5.76 18.00
N ASP A 130 -14.84 -5.23 19.14
CA ASP A 130 -14.90 -3.80 19.41
C ASP A 130 -14.11 -3.02 18.33
N ASP A 131 -14.68 -1.91 17.92
CA ASP A 131 -14.09 -0.99 16.97
C ASP A 131 -12.90 -0.29 17.60
N ARG A 132 -11.69 -0.56 17.09
CA ARG A 132 -10.47 0.11 17.50
C ARG A 132 -9.93 0.98 16.37
N TRP A 133 -9.50 2.18 16.73
CA TRP A 133 -8.74 3.03 15.84
C TRP A 133 -7.32 2.49 15.71
N THR A 134 -6.95 2.04 14.53
CA THR A 134 -5.60 1.55 14.25
C THR A 134 -5.03 2.29 13.05
N CYS A 135 -3.71 2.22 12.88
CA CYS A 135 -3.08 2.68 11.64
C CYS A 135 -3.69 1.94 10.45
N ALA A 136 -3.90 2.64 9.34
CA ALA A 136 -4.44 2.06 8.12
C ALA A 136 -3.47 1.06 7.43
N VAL A 137 -2.28 0.88 7.97
CA VAL A 137 -1.35 -0.18 7.58
C VAL A 137 -0.88 -0.92 8.84
N ALA A 138 -0.94 -2.23 8.79
CA ALA A 138 -0.35 -3.13 9.77
C ALA A 138 0.60 -4.10 9.08
N ALA A 139 1.57 -4.60 9.83
CA ALA A 139 2.54 -5.54 9.33
C ALA A 139 2.73 -6.70 10.31
N GLY A 140 3.14 -7.86 9.80
CA GLY A 140 3.32 -9.09 10.56
C GLY A 140 4.24 -10.08 9.86
N GLY A 141 4.36 -11.29 10.42
CA GLY A 141 5.05 -12.40 9.78
C GLY A 141 4.15 -13.10 8.75
N LEU A 142 4.76 -13.60 7.69
CA LEU A 142 4.15 -14.52 6.74
C LEU A 142 4.37 -15.95 7.26
N ASP A 143 3.67 -16.30 8.31
CA ASP A 143 3.81 -17.57 9.03
C ASP A 143 2.45 -18.19 9.36
N GLY A 144 2.47 -19.40 9.90
CA GLY A 144 1.27 -20.10 10.34
C GLY A 144 0.19 -20.14 9.28
N SER A 145 -1.05 -19.93 9.71
CA SER A 145 -2.23 -20.07 8.86
C SER A 145 -2.36 -19.02 7.77
N VAL A 146 -1.82 -17.80 7.98
CA VAL A 146 -1.80 -16.74 6.95
C VAL A 146 -0.87 -17.16 5.81
N GLY A 147 0.35 -17.60 6.15
CA GLY A 147 1.33 -18.03 5.16
C GLY A 147 0.85 -19.23 4.35
N GLU A 148 0.27 -20.25 5.00
CA GLU A 148 -0.26 -21.44 4.31
C GLU A 148 -1.42 -21.10 3.37
N ALA A 149 -2.34 -20.22 3.78
CA ALA A 149 -3.42 -19.77 2.91
C ALA A 149 -2.89 -19.00 1.70
N PHE A 150 -1.89 -18.12 1.92
CA PHE A 150 -1.28 -17.34 0.85
C PHE A 150 -0.52 -18.23 -0.15
N VAL A 151 0.24 -19.23 0.34
CA VAL A 151 0.94 -20.20 -0.53
C VAL A 151 -0.05 -20.99 -1.38
N ARG A 152 -1.21 -21.40 -0.84
CA ARG A 152 -2.25 -22.08 -1.65
C ARG A 152 -2.76 -21.21 -2.79
N LEU A 153 -3.03 -19.93 -2.51
CA LEU A 153 -3.49 -18.99 -3.53
C LEU A 153 -2.44 -18.77 -4.63
N VAL A 154 -1.18 -18.54 -4.23
CA VAL A 154 -0.06 -18.34 -5.17
C VAL A 154 0.24 -19.63 -5.95
N GLY A 155 0.10 -20.79 -5.34
CA GLY A 155 0.31 -22.09 -5.96
C GLY A 155 -0.61 -22.39 -7.15
N LEU A 156 -1.75 -21.69 -7.27
CA LEU A 156 -2.62 -21.76 -8.46
C LEU A 156 -1.93 -21.28 -9.75
N LEU A 157 -0.84 -20.54 -9.65
CA LEU A 157 -0.03 -20.16 -10.82
C LEU A 157 0.52 -21.36 -11.60
N ARG A 158 0.65 -22.53 -10.94
CA ARG A 158 1.03 -23.80 -11.57
C ARG A 158 -0.14 -24.59 -12.14
N HIS A 159 -1.38 -24.21 -11.78
CA HIS A 159 -2.60 -24.90 -12.14
C HIS A 159 -3.62 -23.90 -12.71
N PRO A 160 -3.37 -23.33 -13.91
CA PRO A 160 -4.20 -22.27 -14.47
C PRO A 160 -5.67 -22.64 -14.63
N ASP A 161 -5.96 -23.91 -14.91
CA ASP A 161 -7.33 -24.41 -15.10
C ASP A 161 -8.16 -24.38 -13.80
N ASP A 162 -7.49 -24.41 -12.64
CA ASP A 162 -8.14 -24.39 -11.32
C ASP A 162 -8.45 -22.96 -10.85
N ILE A 163 -7.86 -21.94 -11.45
CA ILE A 163 -7.94 -20.54 -10.97
C ILE A 163 -9.38 -20.07 -10.88
N GLY A 164 -10.20 -20.36 -11.91
CA GLY A 164 -11.59 -19.89 -11.95
C GLY A 164 -12.44 -20.36 -10.76
N VAL A 165 -12.17 -21.55 -10.25
CA VAL A 165 -12.94 -22.17 -9.16
C VAL A 165 -12.25 -21.95 -7.80
N LEU A 166 -10.94 -22.21 -7.73
CA LEU A 166 -10.24 -22.24 -6.44
C LEU A 166 -9.75 -20.87 -5.97
N ALA A 167 -9.45 -19.92 -6.87
CA ALA A 167 -8.94 -18.63 -6.45
C ALA A 167 -9.90 -17.89 -5.50
N PRO A 168 -11.21 -17.79 -5.76
CA PRO A 168 -12.14 -17.16 -4.82
C PRO A 168 -12.20 -17.86 -3.45
N LEU A 169 -12.08 -19.19 -3.41
CA LEU A 169 -12.12 -19.96 -2.17
C LEU A 169 -10.85 -19.74 -1.33
N TYR A 170 -9.68 -19.78 -1.96
CA TYR A 170 -8.40 -19.57 -1.28
C TYR A 170 -8.24 -18.10 -0.84
N GLU A 171 -8.78 -17.17 -1.61
CA GLU A 171 -8.80 -15.76 -1.25
C GLU A 171 -9.71 -15.50 -0.03
N ALA A 172 -10.89 -16.13 0.01
CA ALA A 172 -11.78 -16.04 1.17
C ALA A 172 -11.13 -16.65 2.43
N GLU A 173 -10.43 -17.79 2.30
CA GLU A 173 -9.67 -18.36 3.41
C GLU A 173 -8.56 -17.40 3.87
N LEU A 174 -7.79 -16.85 2.93
CA LEU A 174 -6.73 -15.88 3.25
C LEU A 174 -7.29 -14.68 4.02
N TYR A 175 -8.42 -14.13 3.59
CA TYR A 175 -9.07 -13.00 4.28
C TYR A 175 -9.50 -13.38 5.69
N TYR A 176 -10.10 -14.56 5.88
CA TYR A 176 -10.44 -15.07 7.21
C TYR A 176 -9.20 -15.15 8.10
N ARG A 177 -8.06 -15.72 7.61
CA ARG A 177 -6.84 -15.86 8.37
C ARG A 177 -6.20 -14.49 8.68
N LEU A 178 -6.21 -13.56 7.73
CA LEU A 178 -5.73 -12.20 7.92
C LEU A 178 -6.56 -11.47 9.00
N LEU A 179 -7.87 -11.63 8.99
CA LEU A 179 -8.76 -11.06 10.02
C LEU A 179 -8.51 -11.65 11.42
N GLN A 180 -7.98 -12.85 11.54
CA GLN A 180 -7.57 -13.47 12.79
C GLN A 180 -6.15 -13.10 13.23
N SER A 181 -5.33 -12.57 12.34
CA SER A 181 -3.94 -12.19 12.58
C SER A 181 -3.81 -10.83 13.28
N PRO A 182 -2.59 -10.41 13.68
CA PRO A 182 -2.33 -9.06 14.18
C PRO A 182 -2.70 -7.93 13.19
N MET A 183 -2.85 -8.22 11.90
CA MET A 183 -3.30 -7.25 10.88
C MET A 183 -4.84 -7.13 10.83
N GLY A 184 -5.55 -7.98 11.57
CA GLY A 184 -7.02 -8.07 11.51
C GLY A 184 -7.72 -6.78 11.89
N ASP A 185 -7.26 -6.07 12.91
CA ASP A 185 -7.90 -4.80 13.34
C ASP A 185 -7.79 -3.73 12.24
N THR A 186 -6.68 -3.66 11.51
CA THR A 186 -6.51 -2.78 10.34
C THR A 186 -7.49 -3.14 9.22
N LEU A 187 -7.63 -4.43 8.90
CA LEU A 187 -8.50 -4.87 7.82
C LEU A 187 -9.99 -4.76 8.18
N ARG A 188 -10.35 -4.96 9.45
CA ARG A 188 -11.74 -4.78 9.91
C ARG A 188 -12.25 -3.36 9.68
N GLN A 189 -11.36 -2.36 9.67
CA GLN A 189 -11.73 -0.97 9.36
C GLN A 189 -12.36 -0.81 7.98
N ILE A 190 -12.07 -1.70 7.02
CA ILE A 190 -12.65 -1.67 5.68
C ILE A 190 -14.15 -1.91 5.71
N GLY A 191 -14.59 -2.93 6.44
CA GLY A 191 -15.99 -3.37 6.50
C GLY A 191 -16.73 -2.86 7.75
N GLN A 192 -16.07 -2.14 8.64
CA GLN A 192 -16.71 -1.60 9.84
C GLN A 192 -17.75 -0.55 9.46
N ARG A 193 -18.96 -0.70 10.01
CA ARG A 193 -19.99 0.34 10.02
C ARG A 193 -19.68 1.43 11.07
N ASN A 194 -18.42 1.55 11.51
CA ASN A 194 -18.03 2.63 12.39
C ASN A 194 -18.15 3.93 11.60
N GLU A 195 -19.23 4.63 11.84
CA GLU A 195 -19.58 5.87 11.14
C GLU A 195 -18.43 6.87 11.18
N ARG A 196 -17.74 6.97 12.32
CA ARG A 196 -16.59 7.88 12.47
C ARG A 196 -15.39 7.49 11.63
N PHE A 197 -15.10 6.18 11.48
CA PHE A 197 -14.02 5.74 10.61
C PHE A 197 -14.37 5.99 9.14
N GLN A 198 -15.61 5.71 8.74
CA GLN A 198 -16.09 5.98 7.38
C GLN A 198 -16.07 7.47 7.06
N GLN A 199 -16.43 8.33 8.01
CA GLN A 199 -16.33 9.77 7.89
C GLN A 199 -14.88 10.24 7.72
N LEU A 200 -13.94 9.69 8.50
CA LEU A 200 -12.51 10.01 8.38
C LEU A 200 -11.93 9.50 7.06
N LYS A 201 -12.31 8.28 6.65
CA LYS A 201 -11.95 7.74 5.34
C LYS A 201 -12.51 8.62 4.23
N GLY A 202 -13.77 9.03 4.33
CA GLY A 202 -14.40 9.96 3.38
C GLY A 202 -13.65 11.29 3.28
N ALA A 203 -13.16 11.82 4.40
CA ALA A 203 -12.31 13.01 4.42
C ALA A 203 -10.96 12.78 3.71
N ALA A 204 -10.34 11.62 3.89
CA ALA A 204 -9.10 11.27 3.19
C ALA A 204 -9.32 11.07 1.68
N ASP A 205 -10.40 10.38 1.31
CA ASP A 205 -10.79 10.19 -0.10
C ASP A 205 -11.11 11.54 -0.76
N TRP A 206 -11.79 12.44 -0.05
CA TRP A 206 -12.08 13.79 -0.52
C TRP A 206 -10.78 14.58 -0.75
N LEU A 207 -9.84 14.55 0.20
CA LEU A 207 -8.53 15.19 0.06
C LEU A 207 -7.72 14.63 -1.12
N ALA A 208 -7.84 13.34 -1.39
CA ALA A 208 -7.19 12.71 -2.53
C ALA A 208 -7.82 13.16 -3.86
N ALA A 209 -9.14 13.18 -3.94
CA ALA A 209 -9.88 13.58 -5.14
C ALA A 209 -9.79 15.08 -5.42
N ASN A 210 -9.80 15.92 -4.38
CA ASN A 210 -9.78 17.39 -4.46
C ASN A 210 -8.42 17.98 -4.02
N HIS A 211 -7.34 17.29 -4.35
CA HIS A 211 -6.01 17.67 -3.89
C HIS A 211 -5.58 19.06 -4.39
N SER A 212 -6.03 19.51 -5.55
CA SER A 212 -5.74 20.84 -6.12
C SER A 212 -6.45 22.00 -5.40
N GLU A 213 -7.58 21.72 -4.75
CA GLU A 213 -8.41 22.74 -4.14
C GLU A 213 -7.85 23.25 -2.78
N PRO A 214 -8.14 24.50 -2.39
CA PRO A 214 -7.90 24.95 -1.03
C PRO A 214 -8.73 24.15 -0.02
N VAL A 215 -8.12 23.74 1.08
CA VAL A 215 -8.79 22.97 2.14
C VAL A 215 -9.08 23.85 3.34
N ILE A 216 -10.33 23.89 3.75
CA ILE A 216 -10.78 24.51 5.00
C ILE A 216 -10.93 23.40 6.03
N ILE A 217 -9.95 23.27 6.92
CA ILE A 217 -9.90 22.18 7.92
C ILE A 217 -11.14 22.13 8.82
N PRO A 218 -11.68 23.26 9.31
CA PRO A 218 -12.95 23.25 10.07
C PRO A 218 -14.09 22.55 9.33
N ASP A 219 -14.27 22.82 8.03
CA ASP A 219 -15.34 22.23 7.23
C ASP A 219 -15.15 20.72 7.05
N LEU A 220 -13.89 20.31 6.82
CA LEU A 220 -13.55 18.90 6.69
C LEU A 220 -13.72 18.14 8.02
N ALA A 221 -13.41 18.78 9.15
CA ALA A 221 -13.65 18.21 10.48
C ALA A 221 -15.16 18.10 10.77
N ALA A 222 -15.94 19.13 10.41
CA ALA A 222 -17.39 19.12 10.57
C ALA A 222 -18.04 18.01 9.71
N SER A 223 -17.62 17.83 8.46
CA SER A 223 -18.11 16.75 7.59
C SER A 223 -17.77 15.35 8.14
N ALA A 224 -16.68 15.25 8.93
CA ALA A 224 -16.31 14.04 9.65
C ALA A 224 -16.98 13.93 11.04
N GLY A 225 -17.92 14.80 11.40
CA GLY A 225 -18.60 14.79 12.69
C GLY A 225 -17.67 14.99 13.90
N MET A 226 -16.55 15.72 13.70
CA MET A 226 -15.48 15.87 14.69
C MET A 226 -15.14 17.34 14.95
N SER A 227 -14.66 17.62 16.19
CA SER A 227 -13.95 18.90 16.42
C SER A 227 -12.62 18.90 15.64
N VAL A 228 -12.10 20.08 15.29
CA VAL A 228 -10.82 20.22 14.56
C VAL A 228 -9.68 19.48 15.26
N THR A 229 -9.58 19.59 16.58
CA THR A 229 -8.53 18.92 17.37
C THR A 229 -8.67 17.39 17.30
N SER A 230 -9.89 16.87 17.44
CA SER A 230 -10.18 15.43 17.34
C SER A 230 -9.87 14.91 15.95
N PHE A 231 -10.30 15.63 14.91
CA PHE A 231 -10.05 15.30 13.51
C PHE A 231 -8.54 15.19 13.22
N HIS A 232 -7.76 16.22 13.58
CA HIS A 232 -6.30 16.18 13.39
C HIS A 232 -5.65 14.98 14.08
N ARG A 233 -6.03 14.70 15.32
CA ARG A 233 -5.49 13.57 16.10
C ARG A 233 -5.82 12.24 15.46
N HIS A 234 -7.08 12.00 15.11
CA HIS A 234 -7.51 10.72 14.52
C HIS A 234 -7.02 10.55 13.09
N PHE A 235 -7.07 11.60 12.27
CA PHE A 235 -6.54 11.58 10.92
C PHE A 235 -5.05 11.20 10.91
N LYS A 236 -4.25 11.82 11.78
CA LYS A 236 -2.83 11.49 11.90
C LYS A 236 -2.59 10.08 12.46
N ALA A 237 -3.39 9.63 13.42
CA ALA A 237 -3.26 8.28 13.98
C ALA A 237 -3.52 7.19 12.92
N VAL A 238 -4.51 7.39 12.05
CA VAL A 238 -4.89 6.44 11.01
C VAL A 238 -3.96 6.52 9.80
N THR A 239 -3.70 7.73 9.28
CA THR A 239 -2.98 7.92 8.02
C THR A 239 -1.46 8.10 8.18
N GLY A 240 -0.99 8.44 9.36
CA GLY A 240 0.39 8.85 9.63
C GLY A 240 0.68 10.32 9.29
N TYR A 241 -0.25 11.04 8.66
CA TYR A 241 -0.09 12.42 8.18
C TYR A 241 -1.08 13.38 8.83
N SER A 242 -0.70 14.66 8.94
CA SER A 242 -1.72 15.69 9.10
C SER A 242 -2.53 15.85 7.81
N PRO A 243 -3.79 16.37 7.85
CA PRO A 243 -4.61 16.52 6.64
C PRO A 243 -3.92 17.32 5.53
N LEU A 244 -3.28 18.46 5.86
CA LEU A 244 -2.55 19.27 4.90
C LEU A 244 -1.27 18.57 4.35
N ALA A 245 -0.58 17.78 5.18
CA ALA A 245 0.55 16.98 4.71
C ALA A 245 0.08 15.87 3.77
N PHE A 246 -1.04 15.23 4.04
CA PHE A 246 -1.68 14.25 3.18
C PHE A 246 -2.02 14.85 1.82
N GLN A 247 -2.74 15.98 1.80
CA GLN A 247 -3.08 16.69 0.57
C GLN A 247 -1.84 17.05 -0.25
N ARG A 248 -0.80 17.60 0.41
CA ARG A 248 0.47 17.91 -0.25
C ARG A 248 1.11 16.69 -0.92
N HIS A 249 1.10 15.54 -0.26
CA HIS A 249 1.61 14.30 -0.87
C HIS A 249 0.80 13.89 -2.10
N MET A 250 -0.53 14.01 -2.04
CA MET A 250 -1.41 13.73 -3.18
C MET A 250 -1.12 14.65 -4.36
N ARG A 251 -0.94 15.98 -4.13
CA ARG A 251 -0.54 16.94 -5.16
C ARG A 251 0.75 16.53 -5.87
N LEU A 252 1.76 16.14 -5.10
CA LEU A 252 3.07 15.77 -5.65
C LEU A 252 3.02 14.44 -6.41
N LEU A 253 2.25 13.47 -5.93
CA LEU A 253 2.04 12.19 -6.64
C LEU A 253 1.35 12.41 -7.99
N GLU A 254 0.29 13.21 -8.02
CA GLU A 254 -0.41 13.53 -9.28
C GLU A 254 0.48 14.34 -10.22
N ALA A 255 1.24 15.33 -9.70
CA ALA A 255 2.21 16.07 -10.49
C ALA A 255 3.23 15.15 -11.16
N ARG A 256 3.75 14.16 -10.45
CA ARG A 256 4.70 13.19 -11.03
C ARG A 256 4.07 12.37 -12.14
N LYS A 257 2.84 11.92 -11.94
CA LYS A 257 2.09 11.19 -12.97
C LYS A 257 1.90 12.03 -14.24
N LEU A 258 1.52 13.30 -14.09
CA LEU A 258 1.36 14.23 -15.21
C LEU A 258 2.69 14.50 -15.94
N LEU A 259 3.77 14.71 -15.20
CA LEU A 259 5.11 14.95 -15.78
C LEU A 259 5.62 13.73 -16.55
N THR A 260 5.50 12.53 -16.00
CA THR A 260 5.93 11.30 -16.66
C THR A 260 5.04 10.87 -17.82
N ALA A 261 3.79 11.36 -17.87
CA ALA A 261 2.89 11.19 -19.01
C ALA A 261 3.15 12.17 -20.17
N GLY A 262 4.21 13.00 -20.09
CA GLY A 262 4.62 13.91 -21.17
C GLY A 262 3.97 15.29 -21.14
N SER A 263 3.50 15.77 -19.99
CA SER A 263 3.01 17.16 -19.82
C SER A 263 4.16 18.15 -20.06
N ALA A 264 4.02 19.03 -21.04
CA ALA A 264 5.10 19.82 -21.60
C ALA A 264 5.60 20.98 -20.72
N ASN A 265 5.00 21.30 -19.57
CA ASN A 265 5.36 22.49 -18.80
C ASN A 265 5.23 22.29 -17.28
N VAL A 266 6.36 22.33 -16.59
CA VAL A 266 6.47 22.18 -15.14
C VAL A 266 5.63 23.21 -14.37
N SER A 267 5.62 24.49 -14.81
CA SER A 267 4.83 25.53 -14.16
C SER A 267 3.34 25.30 -14.30
N ARG A 268 2.90 24.83 -15.47
CA ARG A 268 1.50 24.46 -15.71
C ARG A 268 1.06 23.31 -14.79
N VAL A 269 1.89 22.29 -14.68
CA VAL A 269 1.63 21.17 -13.77
C VAL A 269 1.54 21.64 -12.32
N ALA A 270 2.46 22.54 -11.88
CA ALA A 270 2.43 23.10 -10.53
C ALA A 270 1.08 23.76 -10.22
N TYR A 271 0.59 24.63 -11.11
CA TYR A 271 -0.73 25.29 -10.95
C TYR A 271 -1.88 24.28 -11.01
N GLN A 272 -1.83 23.32 -11.93
CA GLN A 272 -2.89 22.30 -12.10
C GLN A 272 -3.07 21.45 -10.84
N VAL A 273 -1.99 21.14 -10.11
CA VAL A 273 -2.07 20.39 -8.85
C VAL A 273 -2.26 21.27 -7.62
N GLY A 274 -2.53 22.57 -7.79
CA GLY A 274 -2.93 23.49 -6.73
C GLY A 274 -1.78 24.21 -6.00
N TYR A 275 -0.58 24.30 -6.60
CA TYR A 275 0.48 25.19 -6.08
C TYR A 275 0.30 26.61 -6.65
N LEU A 276 0.45 27.61 -5.78
CA LEU A 276 0.44 29.01 -6.17
C LEU A 276 1.82 29.50 -6.63
N SER A 277 2.89 28.77 -6.29
CA SER A 277 4.27 29.10 -6.63
C SER A 277 4.99 27.91 -7.25
N PRO A 278 5.40 27.96 -8.53
CA PRO A 278 6.23 26.96 -9.16
C PRO A 278 7.58 26.71 -8.46
N SER A 279 8.12 27.75 -7.81
CA SER A 279 9.37 27.62 -7.04
C SER A 279 9.17 26.82 -5.76
N GLN A 280 8.03 27.00 -5.06
CA GLN A 280 7.68 26.17 -3.91
C GLN A 280 7.45 24.73 -4.36
N PHE A 281 6.66 24.53 -5.41
CA PHE A 281 6.42 23.22 -6.02
C PHE A 281 7.73 22.49 -6.31
N SER A 282 8.67 23.14 -7.01
CA SER A 282 9.94 22.51 -7.42
C SER A 282 10.80 22.09 -6.23
N ARG A 283 10.81 22.87 -5.14
CA ARG A 283 11.53 22.54 -3.91
C ARG A 283 10.90 21.32 -3.21
N GLU A 284 9.59 21.33 -3.04
CA GLU A 284 8.86 20.23 -2.39
C GLU A 284 8.89 18.94 -3.22
N TYR A 285 8.77 19.05 -4.54
CA TYR A 285 8.91 17.95 -5.48
C TYR A 285 10.29 17.28 -5.36
N LYS A 286 11.36 18.09 -5.43
CA LYS A 286 12.74 17.60 -5.28
C LYS A 286 12.97 16.97 -3.90
N SER A 287 12.41 17.54 -2.86
CA SER A 287 12.50 16.99 -1.50
C SER A 287 11.85 15.60 -1.42
N MET A 288 10.71 15.42 -2.09
CA MET A 288 9.94 14.16 -2.04
C MET A 288 10.52 13.09 -2.97
N PHE A 289 10.91 13.44 -4.19
CA PHE A 289 11.32 12.49 -5.23
C PHE A 289 12.83 12.38 -5.43
N GLY A 290 13.61 13.29 -4.84
CA GLY A 290 15.06 13.37 -5.01
C GLY A 290 15.52 13.97 -6.34
N ASN A 291 14.62 14.12 -7.32
CA ASN A 291 14.87 14.71 -8.64
C ASN A 291 14.07 16.00 -8.81
N SER A 292 14.53 16.90 -9.69
CA SER A 292 13.73 18.07 -10.06
C SER A 292 12.55 17.66 -10.95
N PRO A 293 11.45 18.43 -10.98
CA PRO A 293 10.33 18.16 -11.90
C PRO A 293 10.75 18.12 -13.38
N VAL A 294 11.73 18.96 -13.77
CA VAL A 294 12.29 18.99 -15.14
C VAL A 294 12.99 17.68 -15.48
N ALA A 295 13.70 17.08 -14.52
CA ALA A 295 14.40 15.81 -14.75
C ALA A 295 13.45 14.62 -14.94
N ASP A 296 12.25 14.65 -14.35
CA ASP A 296 11.24 13.61 -14.54
C ASP A 296 10.40 13.84 -15.80
N LEU A 297 10.35 15.08 -16.34
CA LEU A 297 9.70 15.42 -17.61
C LEU A 297 10.41 14.81 -18.83
N HIS A 298 11.72 14.60 -18.73
CA HIS A 298 12.55 14.10 -19.83
C HIS A 298 12.86 12.60 -19.72
N ARG A 299 12.13 11.87 -18.89
CA ARG A 299 12.24 10.40 -18.75
C ARG A 299 11.19 9.66 -19.53
#